data_a95705fb63b8bf701f75d2e4d87df158
#
_entry.id   a95705fb63b8bf701f75d2e4d87df158
#
_cell.length_a   1.000
_cell.length_b   1.000
_cell.length_c   1.000
_cell.angle_alpha   90.00
_cell.angle_beta   90.00
_cell.angle_gamma   90.00
#
_symmetry.space_group_name_H-M   'P 1'
#
loop_
_entity.id
_entity.type
_entity.pdbx_description
1 polymer ?
#
loop_
_entity_poly.entity_id
_entity_poly.type
_entity_poly.pdbx_seq_one_letter_code
_entity_poly.pdbx_strand_id
1 'polypeptide(L)'
;MIISFLNQKGGVGKTTLSVNVAGCLARQGHRVLLIDADKQGSATTWASLREDAPFQVVSMARANMARDALKLAQDYTHTIIDGPPHAEEIARSCIVASDFVALPIEPSGLSTWASDLTVRQVREAQEFKPSLKCGFVVSRKIGKTVIGRDIRNMAAEAGLPILASEIEQRVAFAEGMTMGQTIFEWAGDSNAAREINQLTKEIERYVEEDIFGGSEAEAAANG
;
A
#
# COMPACT_ATOMS: atom_id res chain seq x y z
N MET A 1 1.32 -11.60 -5.69
CA MET A 1 1.91 -10.47 -4.91
C MET A 1 0.88 -9.90 -3.95
N ILE A 2 1.25 -9.66 -2.68
CA ILE A 2 0.37 -9.07 -1.66
C ILE A 2 0.97 -7.75 -1.20
N ILE A 3 0.20 -6.65 -1.34
CA ILE A 3 0.62 -5.29 -0.99
C ILE A 3 -0.32 -4.76 0.09
N SER A 4 0.21 -4.33 1.24
CA SER A 4 -0.57 -3.69 2.31
C SER A 4 -0.29 -2.20 2.40
N PHE A 5 -1.34 -1.41 2.58
CA PHE A 5 -1.24 0.01 2.91
C PHE A 5 -1.51 0.19 4.40
N LEU A 6 -0.48 0.52 5.17
CA LEU A 6 -0.53 0.59 6.63
C LEU A 6 -0.05 1.95 7.15
N ASN A 7 -0.77 2.48 8.11
CA ASN A 7 -0.35 3.62 8.93
C ASN A 7 -1.31 3.76 10.10
N GLN A 8 -0.80 4.02 11.30
CA GLN A 8 -1.62 4.26 12.49
C GLN A 8 -2.42 5.56 12.40
N LYS A 9 -1.93 6.56 11.69
CA LYS A 9 -2.65 7.82 11.50
C LYS A 9 -3.85 7.59 10.57
N GLY A 10 -5.03 8.06 11.02
CA GLY A 10 -6.21 8.14 10.17
C GLY A 10 -6.07 9.25 9.11
N GLY A 11 -6.74 9.10 7.97
CA GLY A 11 -6.85 10.17 6.97
C GLY A 11 -5.65 10.34 6.03
N VAL A 12 -4.56 9.58 6.17
CA VAL A 12 -3.36 9.67 5.31
C VAL A 12 -3.54 9.11 3.91
N GLY A 13 -4.73 8.65 3.55
CA GLY A 13 -5.05 8.17 2.21
C GLY A 13 -4.90 6.66 1.99
N LYS A 14 -4.80 5.82 3.03
CA LYS A 14 -4.68 4.36 2.90
C LYS A 14 -5.72 3.77 1.95
N THR A 15 -6.99 3.91 2.27
CA THR A 15 -8.10 3.37 1.45
C THR A 15 -8.10 3.92 0.03
N THR A 16 -7.85 5.23 -0.14
CA THR A 16 -7.76 5.85 -1.48
C THR A 16 -6.65 5.20 -2.30
N LEU A 17 -5.48 4.97 -1.71
CA LEU A 17 -4.36 4.31 -2.39
C LEU A 17 -4.67 2.85 -2.66
N SER A 18 -5.20 2.12 -1.68
CA SER A 18 -5.57 0.70 -1.81
C SER A 18 -6.54 0.45 -2.96
N VAL A 19 -7.63 1.23 -3.01
CA VAL A 19 -8.64 1.14 -4.07
C VAL A 19 -8.05 1.49 -5.45
N ASN A 20 -7.26 2.56 -5.53
CA ASN A 20 -6.75 3.03 -6.81
C ASN A 20 -5.58 2.18 -7.34
N VAL A 21 -4.72 1.64 -6.47
CA VAL A 21 -3.70 0.66 -6.88
C VAL A 21 -4.35 -0.65 -7.34
N ALA A 22 -5.38 -1.14 -6.62
CA ALA A 22 -6.17 -2.29 -7.06
C ALA A 22 -6.81 -2.04 -8.44
N GLY A 23 -7.37 -0.84 -8.66
CA GLY A 23 -7.93 -0.42 -9.94
C GLY A 23 -6.90 -0.34 -11.07
N CYS A 24 -5.68 0.13 -10.77
CA CYS A 24 -4.57 0.14 -11.72
C CYS A 24 -4.24 -1.27 -12.21
N LEU A 25 -4.07 -2.19 -11.29
CA LEU A 25 -3.75 -3.59 -11.56
C LEU A 25 -4.89 -4.31 -12.32
N ALA A 26 -6.14 -4.08 -11.92
CA ALA A 26 -7.29 -4.65 -12.60
C ALA A 26 -7.40 -4.16 -14.06
N ARG A 27 -7.15 -2.86 -14.30
CA ARG A 27 -7.09 -2.29 -15.66
C ARG A 27 -5.99 -2.89 -16.53
N GLN A 28 -4.91 -3.35 -15.93
CA GLN A 28 -3.81 -4.06 -16.62
C GLN A 28 -4.15 -5.52 -16.94
N GLY A 29 -5.35 -5.99 -16.56
CA GLY A 29 -5.83 -7.36 -16.80
C GLY A 29 -5.49 -8.35 -15.70
N HIS A 30 -4.98 -7.89 -14.56
CA HIS A 30 -4.72 -8.75 -13.42
C HIS A 30 -6.00 -9.15 -12.68
N ARG A 31 -6.01 -10.36 -12.11
CA ARG A 31 -7.05 -10.79 -11.16
C ARG A 31 -6.69 -10.21 -9.79
N VAL A 32 -7.46 -9.23 -9.34
CA VAL A 32 -7.17 -8.46 -8.13
C VAL A 32 -8.19 -8.73 -7.04
N LEU A 33 -7.70 -8.93 -5.81
CA LEU A 33 -8.47 -8.96 -4.57
C LEU A 33 -8.10 -7.75 -3.72
N LEU A 34 -9.09 -7.02 -3.21
CA LEU A 34 -8.90 -6.02 -2.17
C LEU A 34 -9.47 -6.56 -0.84
N ILE A 35 -8.63 -6.65 0.18
CA ILE A 35 -9.02 -7.03 1.54
C ILE A 35 -9.15 -5.77 2.38
N ASP A 36 -10.35 -5.49 2.86
CA ASP A 36 -10.63 -4.42 3.82
C ASP A 36 -10.39 -4.95 5.23
N ALA A 37 -9.26 -4.58 5.82
CA ALA A 37 -8.86 -4.98 7.17
C ALA A 37 -9.22 -3.91 8.22
N ASP A 38 -9.89 -2.82 7.84
CA ASP A 38 -10.39 -1.81 8.76
C ASP A 38 -11.82 -2.13 9.19
N LYS A 39 -12.08 -2.08 10.50
CA LYS A 39 -13.45 -2.24 11.06
C LYS A 39 -14.41 -1.14 10.59
N GLN A 40 -13.90 0.01 10.15
CA GLN A 40 -14.74 1.08 9.56
C GLN A 40 -15.28 0.67 8.19
N GLY A 41 -14.68 -0.27 7.51
CA GLY A 41 -15.21 -0.84 6.28
C GLY A 41 -15.24 0.15 5.10
N SER A 42 -14.27 1.06 5.02
CA SER A 42 -14.26 2.12 4.00
C SER A 42 -14.15 1.58 2.58
N ALA A 43 -13.29 0.58 2.35
CA ALA A 43 -13.15 -0.05 1.05
C ALA A 43 -14.37 -0.93 0.72
N THR A 44 -14.93 -1.61 1.71
CA THR A 44 -16.17 -2.39 1.56
C THR A 44 -17.35 -1.48 1.24
N THR A 45 -17.47 -0.33 1.92
CA THR A 45 -18.50 0.67 1.62
C THR A 45 -18.35 1.21 0.21
N TRP A 46 -17.12 1.56 -0.23
CA TRP A 46 -16.85 1.97 -1.59
C TRP A 46 -17.32 0.94 -2.62
N ALA A 47 -17.00 -0.33 -2.39
CA ALA A 47 -17.42 -1.41 -3.29
C ALA A 47 -18.93 -1.60 -3.36
N SER A 48 -19.66 -1.30 -2.28
CA SER A 48 -21.13 -1.45 -2.24
C SER A 48 -21.89 -0.35 -2.99
N LEU A 49 -21.22 0.71 -3.45
CA LEU A 49 -21.84 1.80 -4.20
C LEU A 49 -22.23 1.38 -5.64
N ARG A 50 -21.73 0.23 -6.11
CA ARG A 50 -22.01 -0.31 -7.45
C ARG A 50 -21.89 -1.83 -7.48
N GLU A 51 -22.56 -2.47 -8.44
CA GLU A 51 -22.51 -3.92 -8.60
C GLU A 51 -21.32 -4.40 -9.47
N ASP A 52 -20.79 -3.53 -10.33
CA ASP A 52 -19.80 -3.85 -11.36
C ASP A 52 -18.38 -3.35 -10.99
N ALA A 53 -17.99 -3.47 -9.72
CA ALA A 53 -16.64 -3.09 -9.29
C ALA A 53 -15.57 -3.85 -10.09
N PRO A 54 -14.46 -3.19 -10.51
CA PRO A 54 -13.47 -3.79 -11.40
C PRO A 54 -12.63 -4.90 -10.75
N PHE A 55 -12.78 -5.11 -9.46
CA PHE A 55 -12.10 -6.16 -8.69
C PHE A 55 -12.95 -6.57 -7.48
N GLN A 56 -12.65 -7.74 -6.92
CA GLN A 56 -13.35 -8.23 -5.74
C GLN A 56 -12.88 -7.54 -4.47
N VAL A 57 -13.82 -7.20 -3.58
CA VAL A 57 -13.55 -6.64 -2.25
C VAL A 57 -14.13 -7.55 -1.18
N VAL A 58 -13.34 -7.87 -0.15
CA VAL A 58 -13.77 -8.67 0.99
C VAL A 58 -13.38 -7.99 2.30
N SER A 59 -14.25 -8.03 3.29
CA SER A 59 -13.95 -7.53 4.64
C SER A 59 -13.27 -8.63 5.47
N MET A 60 -12.15 -8.28 6.12
CA MET A 60 -11.39 -9.21 6.97
C MET A 60 -10.70 -8.49 8.15
N ALA A 61 -11.45 -7.73 8.92
CA ALA A 61 -10.94 -6.90 10.03
C ALA A 61 -10.78 -7.71 11.32
N ARG A 62 -9.80 -8.64 11.36
CA ARG A 62 -9.53 -9.50 12.54
C ARG A 62 -8.04 -9.77 12.73
N ALA A 63 -7.60 -9.96 13.96
CA ALA A 63 -6.19 -10.09 14.33
C ALA A 63 -5.45 -11.29 13.69
N ASN A 64 -6.15 -12.36 13.36
CA ASN A 64 -5.57 -13.57 12.76
C ASN A 64 -5.87 -13.74 11.28
N MET A 65 -6.05 -12.64 10.55
CA MET A 65 -6.44 -12.65 9.13
C MET A 65 -5.35 -13.19 8.19
N ALA A 66 -4.07 -13.14 8.57
CA ALA A 66 -2.96 -13.48 7.66
C ALA A 66 -3.13 -14.83 6.97
N ARG A 67 -3.49 -15.87 7.73
CA ARG A 67 -3.68 -17.24 7.20
C ARG A 67 -4.76 -17.27 6.10
N ASP A 68 -5.87 -16.60 6.35
CA ASP A 68 -7.00 -16.62 5.43
C ASP A 68 -6.73 -15.71 4.23
N ALA A 69 -6.06 -14.58 4.44
CA ALA A 69 -5.60 -13.70 3.37
C ALA A 69 -4.64 -14.44 2.42
N LEU A 70 -3.63 -15.14 2.95
CA LEU A 70 -2.71 -15.95 2.15
C LEU A 70 -3.41 -17.05 1.36
N LYS A 71 -4.42 -17.69 1.95
CA LYS A 71 -5.22 -18.73 1.26
C LYS A 71 -6.04 -18.13 0.11
N LEU A 72 -6.73 -17.01 0.36
CA LEU A 72 -7.52 -16.33 -0.68
C LEU A 72 -6.63 -15.77 -1.80
N ALA A 73 -5.46 -15.23 -1.45
CA ALA A 73 -4.52 -14.65 -2.42
C ALA A 73 -4.07 -15.65 -3.49
N GLN A 74 -4.14 -16.97 -3.25
CA GLN A 74 -3.74 -18.00 -4.23
C GLN A 74 -4.61 -17.96 -5.50
N ASP A 75 -5.85 -17.48 -5.40
CA ASP A 75 -6.76 -17.38 -6.54
C ASP A 75 -6.59 -16.07 -7.33
N TYR A 76 -5.70 -15.17 -6.92
CA TYR A 76 -5.48 -13.84 -7.50
C TYR A 76 -4.02 -13.62 -7.86
N THR A 77 -3.78 -12.81 -8.90
CA THR A 77 -2.40 -12.40 -9.24
C THR A 77 -1.88 -11.35 -8.26
N HIS A 78 -2.78 -10.48 -7.82
CA HIS A 78 -2.47 -9.42 -6.85
C HIS A 78 -3.53 -9.36 -5.76
N THR A 79 -3.08 -9.15 -4.54
CA THR A 79 -3.96 -8.88 -3.38
C THR A 79 -3.52 -7.59 -2.73
N ILE A 80 -4.45 -6.66 -2.56
CA ILE A 80 -4.23 -5.41 -1.86
C ILE A 80 -4.90 -5.51 -0.48
N ILE A 81 -4.23 -5.05 0.56
CA ILE A 81 -4.79 -5.02 1.91
C ILE A 81 -4.88 -3.56 2.36
N ASP A 82 -6.10 -3.08 2.56
CA ASP A 82 -6.39 -1.78 3.17
C ASP A 82 -6.37 -1.92 4.69
N GLY A 83 -5.30 -1.44 5.32
CA GLY A 83 -5.05 -1.66 6.73
C GLY A 83 -5.69 -0.62 7.64
N PRO A 84 -6.00 -1.02 8.90
CA PRO A 84 -6.68 -0.16 9.86
C PRO A 84 -5.74 0.90 10.45
N PRO A 85 -6.26 2.04 10.94
CA PRO A 85 -5.57 2.88 11.91
C PRO A 85 -5.67 2.24 13.30
N HIS A 86 -4.71 2.51 14.18
CA HIS A 86 -4.77 2.20 15.63
C HIS A 86 -5.14 0.74 16.01
N ALA A 87 -4.97 -0.25 15.14
CA ALA A 87 -5.27 -1.65 15.42
C ALA A 87 -4.01 -2.53 15.24
N GLU A 88 -3.16 -2.55 16.25
CA GLU A 88 -1.82 -3.16 16.22
C GLU A 88 -1.82 -4.63 15.79
N GLU A 89 -2.72 -5.44 16.36
CA GLU A 89 -2.80 -6.87 16.06
C GLU A 89 -3.23 -7.14 14.62
N ILE A 90 -4.17 -6.34 14.10
CA ILE A 90 -4.60 -6.47 12.70
C ILE A 90 -3.48 -6.01 11.77
N ALA A 91 -2.82 -4.87 12.07
CA ALA A 91 -1.69 -4.37 11.31
C ALA A 91 -0.55 -5.40 11.23
N ARG A 92 -0.21 -6.04 12.36
CA ARG A 92 0.77 -7.13 12.40
C ARG A 92 0.37 -8.29 11.49
N SER A 93 -0.90 -8.68 11.51
CA SER A 93 -1.43 -9.73 10.64
C SER A 93 -1.36 -9.35 9.16
N CYS A 94 -1.64 -8.10 8.79
CA CYS A 94 -1.45 -7.58 7.43
C CYS A 94 0.03 -7.66 7.01
N ILE A 95 0.96 -7.23 7.86
CA ILE A 95 2.41 -7.27 7.60
C ILE A 95 2.88 -8.70 7.32
N VAL A 96 2.47 -9.67 8.15
CA VAL A 96 2.83 -11.08 7.97
C VAL A 96 2.37 -11.63 6.62
N ALA A 97 1.19 -11.22 6.15
CA ALA A 97 0.66 -11.66 4.86
C ALA A 97 1.35 -11.00 3.65
N SER A 98 2.03 -9.86 3.82
CA SER A 98 2.48 -8.99 2.73
C SER A 98 3.81 -9.41 2.12
N ASP A 99 3.97 -9.13 0.82
CA ASP A 99 5.26 -9.07 0.13
C ASP A 99 5.82 -7.66 0.16
N PHE A 100 4.93 -6.64 0.11
CA PHE A 100 5.29 -5.24 0.24
C PHE A 100 4.35 -4.51 1.22
N VAL A 101 4.93 -3.70 2.11
CA VAL A 101 4.18 -2.79 3.00
C VAL A 101 4.44 -1.35 2.56
N ALA A 102 3.42 -0.70 2.02
CA ALA A 102 3.42 0.72 1.74
C ALA A 102 3.00 1.50 2.99
N LEU A 103 3.79 2.49 3.38
CA LEU A 103 3.54 3.37 4.52
C LEU A 103 3.19 4.79 4.02
N PRO A 104 1.90 5.11 3.76
CA PRO A 104 1.51 6.44 3.31
C PRO A 104 1.82 7.50 4.38
N ILE A 105 2.50 8.58 3.99
CA ILE A 105 2.83 9.71 4.85
C ILE A 105 2.42 11.03 4.19
N GLU A 106 1.94 11.97 5.01
CA GLU A 106 1.67 13.34 4.57
C GLU A 106 2.89 14.24 4.80
N PRO A 107 3.24 15.17 3.87
CA PRO A 107 4.38 16.07 4.05
C PRO A 107 4.33 16.95 5.28
N SER A 108 3.16 17.17 5.85
CA SER A 108 2.91 18.13 6.95
C SER A 108 2.80 17.52 8.35
N GLY A 109 2.98 16.21 8.52
CA GLY A 109 2.66 15.51 9.78
C GLY A 109 3.84 14.92 10.55
N LEU A 110 4.98 15.56 10.60
CA LEU A 110 6.30 14.93 10.75
C LEU A 110 6.82 14.62 12.16
N SER A 111 6.24 15.11 13.21
CA SER A 111 6.92 15.08 14.52
C SER A 111 6.81 13.76 15.32
N THR A 112 6.11 12.75 14.80
CA THR A 112 5.81 11.53 15.59
C THR A 112 6.26 10.21 14.95
N TRP A 113 6.91 10.23 13.77
CA TRP A 113 7.11 9.02 12.95
C TRP A 113 8.28 8.14 13.38
N ALA A 114 9.36 8.68 13.95
CA ALA A 114 10.52 7.90 14.37
C ALA A 114 10.21 6.86 15.46
N SER A 115 9.05 6.99 16.11
CA SER A 115 8.51 6.06 17.11
C SER A 115 7.28 5.28 16.61
N ASP A 116 6.98 5.31 15.31
CA ASP A 116 5.78 4.65 14.77
C ASP A 116 5.85 3.13 15.00
N LEU A 117 4.86 2.65 15.68
CA LEU A 117 4.70 1.24 15.97
C LEU A 117 4.66 0.39 14.70
N THR A 118 4.11 0.92 13.61
CA THR A 118 4.06 0.20 12.32
C THR A 118 5.47 -0.05 11.77
N VAL A 119 6.37 0.92 11.84
CA VAL A 119 7.78 0.77 11.43
C VAL A 119 8.46 -0.31 12.24
N ARG A 120 8.27 -0.32 13.57
CA ARG A 120 8.82 -1.35 14.45
C ARG A 120 8.29 -2.73 14.10
N GLN A 121 6.98 -2.86 13.89
CA GLN A 121 6.35 -4.12 13.52
C GLN A 121 6.87 -4.65 12.17
N VAL A 122 7.10 -3.76 11.19
CA VAL A 122 7.71 -4.16 9.91
C VAL A 122 9.13 -4.66 10.12
N ARG A 123 9.94 -3.96 10.93
CA ARG A 123 11.31 -4.39 11.23
C ARG A 123 11.36 -5.74 11.94
N GLU A 124 10.53 -5.93 12.95
CA GLU A 124 10.37 -7.23 13.62
C GLU A 124 10.00 -8.33 12.62
N ALA A 125 9.06 -8.05 11.70
CA ALA A 125 8.65 -9.02 10.69
C ALA A 125 9.76 -9.34 9.69
N GLN A 126 10.60 -8.37 9.31
CA GLN A 126 11.74 -8.55 8.41
C GLN A 126 12.82 -9.48 9.00
N GLU A 127 12.94 -9.58 10.33
CA GLU A 127 13.83 -10.55 10.97
C GLU A 127 13.43 -12.01 10.65
N PHE A 128 12.13 -12.29 10.50
CA PHE A 128 11.59 -13.62 10.21
C PHE A 128 11.25 -13.82 8.73
N LYS A 129 10.98 -12.74 7.98
CA LYS A 129 10.68 -12.72 6.55
C LYS A 129 11.57 -11.68 5.86
N PRO A 130 12.85 -11.98 5.60
CA PRO A 130 13.79 -11.03 4.98
C PRO A 130 13.34 -10.54 3.59
N SER A 131 12.52 -11.33 2.89
CA SER A 131 11.92 -10.95 1.59
C SER A 131 10.83 -9.88 1.70
N LEU A 132 10.35 -9.55 2.91
CA LEU A 132 9.36 -8.51 3.10
C LEU A 132 9.95 -7.14 2.76
N LYS A 133 9.39 -6.49 1.76
CA LYS A 133 9.76 -5.12 1.38
C LYS A 133 8.85 -4.11 2.05
N CYS A 134 9.39 -2.91 2.26
CA CYS A 134 8.63 -1.81 2.84
C CYS A 134 9.18 -0.48 2.36
N GLY A 135 8.31 0.52 2.22
CA GLY A 135 8.72 1.88 1.89
C GLY A 135 7.65 2.92 2.22
N PHE A 136 8.12 4.14 2.45
CA PHE A 136 7.22 5.28 2.63
C PHE A 136 6.70 5.77 1.28
N VAL A 137 5.41 6.07 1.24
CA VAL A 137 4.72 6.68 0.09
C VAL A 137 4.27 8.07 0.47
N VAL A 138 4.80 9.09 -0.19
CA VAL A 138 4.32 10.46 0.01
C VAL A 138 2.91 10.57 -0.56
N SER A 139 1.95 10.82 0.31
CA SER A 139 0.52 10.90 0.00
C SER A 139 -0.04 12.26 0.41
N ARG A 140 -1.08 12.71 -0.31
CA ARG A 140 -1.77 13.99 -0.07
C ARG A 140 -0.83 15.19 -0.10
N LYS A 141 0.17 15.14 -0.95
CA LYS A 141 1.10 16.25 -1.16
C LYS A 141 0.33 17.48 -1.69
N ILE A 142 0.54 18.65 -1.08
CA ILE A 142 -0.06 19.89 -1.53
C ILE A 142 0.88 20.56 -2.55
N GLY A 143 0.52 20.49 -3.83
CA GLY A 143 1.18 21.22 -4.92
C GLY A 143 2.71 21.11 -4.93
N LYS A 144 3.39 22.24 -5.10
CA LYS A 144 4.86 22.35 -5.19
C LYS A 144 5.60 22.20 -3.85
N THR A 145 4.97 21.65 -2.82
CA THR A 145 5.64 21.43 -1.54
C THR A 145 6.82 20.47 -1.74
N VAL A 146 8.01 20.94 -1.43
CA VAL A 146 9.21 20.09 -1.41
C VAL A 146 9.11 19.17 -0.20
N ILE A 147 9.37 17.87 -0.41
CA ILE A 147 9.53 16.95 0.71
C ILE A 147 10.64 17.48 1.59
N GLY A 148 10.29 17.92 2.79
CA GLY A 148 11.20 18.55 3.71
C GLY A 148 12.41 17.64 4.04
N ARG A 149 13.51 18.25 4.43
CA ARG A 149 14.69 17.55 4.97
C ARG A 149 14.27 16.59 6.09
N ASP A 150 13.27 16.97 6.87
CA ASP A 150 12.76 16.21 8.01
C ASP A 150 12.16 14.84 7.61
N ILE A 151 11.44 14.73 6.49
CA ILE A 151 10.94 13.43 5.99
C ILE A 151 12.09 12.52 5.59
N ARG A 152 13.11 13.06 4.92
CA ARG A 152 14.28 12.29 4.51
C ARG A 152 15.09 11.80 5.71
N ASN A 153 15.27 12.66 6.70
CA ASN A 153 15.96 12.28 7.94
C ASN A 153 15.20 11.18 8.68
N MET A 154 13.88 11.33 8.81
CA MET A 154 13.03 10.33 9.43
C MET A 154 13.10 8.96 8.71
N ALA A 155 13.00 8.95 7.39
CA ALA A 155 13.10 7.72 6.62
C ALA A 155 14.48 7.07 6.80
N ALA A 156 15.55 7.88 6.82
CA ALA A 156 16.91 7.43 7.08
C ALA A 156 17.06 6.84 8.50
N GLU A 157 16.48 7.49 9.52
CA GLU A 157 16.45 6.99 10.91
C GLU A 157 15.66 5.68 11.02
N ALA A 158 14.52 5.60 10.32
CA ALA A 158 13.75 4.37 10.21
C ALA A 158 14.49 3.30 9.39
N GLY A 159 15.50 3.66 8.61
CA GLY A 159 16.20 2.79 7.68
C GLY A 159 15.30 2.23 6.57
N LEU A 160 14.22 2.92 6.22
CA LEU A 160 13.26 2.54 5.18
C LEU A 160 13.33 3.52 4.00
N PRO A 161 13.22 3.05 2.75
CA PRO A 161 13.21 3.93 1.59
C PRO A 161 11.95 4.78 1.53
N ILE A 162 12.08 5.97 0.91
CA ILE A 162 10.94 6.73 0.41
C ILE A 162 10.81 6.42 -1.08
N LEU A 163 9.63 6.00 -1.52
CA LEU A 163 9.35 5.79 -2.93
C LEU A 163 9.46 7.12 -3.69
N ALA A 164 9.93 7.05 -4.93
CA ALA A 164 10.07 8.24 -5.78
C ALA A 164 8.70 8.79 -6.22
N SER A 165 7.69 7.92 -6.28
CA SER A 165 6.32 8.29 -6.63
C SER A 165 5.65 9.06 -5.50
N GLU A 166 5.09 10.22 -5.84
CA GLU A 166 4.38 11.08 -4.90
C GLU A 166 2.93 11.24 -5.36
N ILE A 167 1.99 11.17 -4.43
CA ILE A 167 0.57 11.33 -4.70
C ILE A 167 0.11 12.68 -4.17
N GLU A 168 -0.30 13.56 -5.07
CA GLU A 168 -0.82 14.86 -4.69
C GLU A 168 -2.26 14.77 -4.15
N GLN A 169 -2.60 15.74 -3.29
CA GLN A 169 -3.99 15.91 -2.86
C GLN A 169 -4.81 16.49 -4.01
N ARG A 170 -5.71 15.69 -4.55
CA ARG A 170 -6.57 16.08 -5.69
C ARG A 170 -8.03 15.80 -5.39
N VAL A 171 -8.90 16.72 -5.77
CA VAL A 171 -10.36 16.60 -5.62
C VAL A 171 -10.88 15.36 -6.35
N ALA A 172 -10.31 15.03 -7.51
CA ALA A 172 -10.70 13.88 -8.32
C ALA A 172 -10.66 12.54 -7.55
N PHE A 173 -9.73 12.37 -6.59
CA PHE A 173 -9.75 11.17 -5.74
C PHE A 173 -11.00 11.12 -4.85
N ALA A 174 -11.36 12.23 -4.21
CA ALA A 174 -12.53 12.29 -3.35
C ALA A 174 -13.83 12.08 -4.13
N GLU A 175 -13.93 12.70 -5.31
CA GLU A 175 -15.08 12.56 -6.21
C GLU A 175 -15.24 11.10 -6.69
N GLY A 176 -14.18 10.50 -7.23
CA GLY A 176 -14.20 9.10 -7.66
C GLY A 176 -14.57 8.14 -6.52
N MET A 177 -13.95 8.31 -5.34
CA MET A 177 -14.28 7.49 -4.17
C MET A 177 -15.75 7.61 -3.76
N THR A 178 -16.33 8.81 -3.82
CA THR A 178 -17.74 9.06 -3.49
C THR A 178 -18.69 8.37 -4.49
N MET A 179 -18.27 8.25 -5.74
CA MET A 179 -19.06 7.62 -6.81
C MET A 179 -18.83 6.11 -6.93
N GLY A 180 -18.05 5.49 -6.02
CA GLY A 180 -17.69 4.08 -6.11
C GLY A 180 -16.77 3.77 -7.30
N GLN A 181 -16.05 4.77 -7.80
CA GLN A 181 -15.17 4.64 -8.96
C GLN A 181 -13.70 4.79 -8.57
N THR A 182 -12.84 4.08 -9.30
CA THR A 182 -11.40 4.30 -9.24
C THR A 182 -11.04 5.58 -9.99
N ILE A 183 -9.86 6.13 -9.77
CA ILE A 183 -9.39 7.30 -10.50
C ILE A 183 -9.29 7.04 -12.01
N PHE A 184 -9.08 5.80 -12.42
CA PHE A 184 -8.99 5.42 -13.83
C PHE A 184 -10.34 5.44 -14.54
N GLU A 185 -11.42 5.18 -13.81
CA GLU A 185 -12.79 5.28 -14.31
C GLU A 185 -13.31 6.72 -14.26
N TRP A 186 -13.00 7.44 -13.18
CA TRP A 186 -13.46 8.80 -12.96
C TRP A 186 -12.71 9.85 -13.81
N ALA A 187 -11.37 9.76 -13.85
CA ALA A 187 -10.50 10.74 -14.51
C ALA A 187 -9.21 10.07 -15.04
N GLY A 188 -9.34 9.08 -15.92
CA GLY A 188 -8.28 8.20 -16.38
C GLY A 188 -7.08 8.88 -17.05
N ASP A 189 -7.28 10.03 -17.68
CA ASP A 189 -6.22 10.82 -18.33
C ASP A 189 -5.58 11.88 -17.43
N SER A 190 -5.99 11.94 -16.16
CA SER A 190 -5.53 12.92 -15.19
C SER A 190 -4.11 12.67 -14.68
N ASN A 191 -3.51 13.68 -14.05
CA ASN A 191 -2.27 13.50 -13.31
C ASN A 191 -2.44 12.51 -12.13
N ALA A 192 -3.63 12.52 -11.48
CA ALA A 192 -3.93 11.57 -10.42
C ALA A 192 -3.81 10.11 -10.88
N ALA A 193 -4.35 9.78 -12.05
CA ALA A 193 -4.22 8.44 -12.63
C ALA A 193 -2.77 8.10 -12.99
N ARG A 194 -1.99 9.07 -13.49
CA ARG A 194 -0.56 8.87 -13.80
C ARG A 194 0.25 8.61 -12.54
N GLU A 195 0.00 9.36 -11.45
CA GLU A 195 0.67 9.20 -10.16
C GLU A 195 0.43 7.80 -9.58
N ILE A 196 -0.83 7.32 -9.58
CA ILE A 196 -1.17 5.96 -9.14
C ILE A 196 -0.48 4.90 -10.01
N ASN A 197 -0.48 5.08 -11.33
CA ASN A 197 0.19 4.14 -12.24
C ASN A 197 1.71 4.09 -12.01
N GLN A 198 2.35 5.22 -11.73
CA GLN A 198 3.77 5.28 -11.38
C GLN A 198 4.04 4.57 -10.04
N LEU A 199 3.23 4.84 -9.02
CA LEU A 199 3.35 4.19 -7.72
C LEU A 199 3.19 2.66 -7.83
N THR A 200 2.19 2.20 -8.58
CA THR A 200 1.95 0.77 -8.79
C THR A 200 3.17 0.09 -9.40
N LYS A 201 3.70 0.64 -10.50
CA LYS A 201 4.90 0.12 -11.18
C LYS A 201 6.14 0.14 -10.31
N GLU A 202 6.29 1.17 -9.48
CA GLU A 202 7.41 1.28 -8.56
C GLU A 202 7.36 0.19 -7.48
N ILE A 203 6.18 -0.06 -6.92
CA ILE A 203 5.99 -1.14 -5.93
C ILE A 203 6.26 -2.51 -6.56
N GLU A 204 5.72 -2.79 -7.75
CA GLU A 204 5.96 -4.05 -8.48
C GLU A 204 7.47 -4.27 -8.66
N ARG A 205 8.19 -3.27 -9.16
CA ARG A 205 9.65 -3.34 -9.35
C ARG A 205 10.39 -3.61 -8.04
N TYR A 206 10.03 -2.96 -6.93
CA TYR A 206 10.64 -3.21 -5.63
C TYR A 206 10.52 -4.66 -5.16
N VAL A 207 9.41 -5.32 -5.49
CA VAL A 207 9.19 -6.73 -5.14
C VAL A 207 9.94 -7.65 -6.09
N GLU A 208 10.00 -7.33 -7.39
CA GLU A 208 10.60 -8.17 -8.42
C GLU A 208 12.14 -8.15 -8.40
N GLU A 209 12.77 -7.01 -8.11
CA GLU A 209 14.24 -6.86 -8.14
C GLU A 209 14.99 -7.84 -7.21
N ASP A 210 14.35 -8.38 -6.17
CA ASP A 210 14.96 -9.40 -5.29
C ASP A 210 14.80 -10.84 -5.79
N ILE A 211 13.85 -11.10 -6.69
CA ILE A 211 13.69 -12.43 -7.30
C ILE A 211 14.90 -12.74 -8.20
N PHE A 212 15.53 -11.70 -8.75
CA PHE A 212 16.71 -11.83 -9.64
C PHE A 212 18.04 -11.57 -8.93
N GLY A 213 18.08 -10.83 -7.83
CA GLY A 213 19.31 -10.50 -7.09
C GLY A 213 19.85 -11.64 -6.21
N GLY A 214 19.00 -12.57 -5.77
CA GLY A 214 19.40 -13.72 -4.96
C GLY A 214 20.17 -14.80 -5.72
N SER A 215 19.97 -14.92 -7.03
CA SER A 215 20.60 -15.97 -7.85
C SER A 215 22.05 -15.65 -8.26
N GLU A 216 22.45 -14.39 -8.33
CA GLU A 216 23.83 -14.00 -8.68
C GLU A 216 24.79 -14.04 -7.49
N ALA A 217 24.30 -13.79 -6.27
CA ALA A 217 25.13 -13.87 -5.06
C ALA A 217 25.47 -15.32 -4.66
N GLU A 218 24.56 -16.27 -4.86
CA GLU A 218 24.83 -17.70 -4.60
C GLU A 218 25.73 -18.32 -5.68
N ALA A 219 25.69 -17.85 -6.92
CA ALA A 219 26.59 -18.32 -8.00
C ALA A 219 28.04 -17.85 -7.81
N ALA A 220 28.24 -16.67 -7.21
CA ALA A 220 29.57 -16.10 -6.92
C ALA A 220 30.23 -16.69 -5.67
N ALA A 221 29.46 -17.30 -4.76
CA ALA A 221 30.00 -17.92 -3.54
C ALA A 221 30.40 -19.40 -3.71
N ASN A 222 30.02 -20.03 -4.81
CA ASN A 222 30.32 -21.44 -5.13
C ASN A 222 31.26 -21.64 -6.34
N GLY A 223 31.94 -20.61 -6.79
CA GLY A 223 33.01 -20.63 -7.79
C GLY A 223 34.33 -20.22 -7.17
#